data_b6984852a10cdaf30ae209a4cf3785a9
#
_entry.id   b6984852a10cdaf30ae209a4cf3785a9
#
_cell.length_a   1.000
_cell.length_b   1.000
_cell.length_c   1.000
_cell.angle_alpha   90.00
_cell.angle_beta   90.00
_cell.angle_gamma   90.00
#
_symmetry.space_group_name_H-M   'P 1'
#
loop_
_entity.id
_entity.type
_entity.pdbx_description
1 polymer ?
#
loop_
_entity_poly.entity_id
_entity_poly.type
_entity_poly.pdbx_seq_one_letter_code
_entity_poly.pdbx_strand_id
1 'polypeptide(L)'
;MKNPGQPGGPAAGGGSAVRFDPAAAGWEPYSDDGFIGLIGPLWMRRSGDSYLYAFLAEDKHHNRRGVVQGGMLMTFADRSMGMTCWYANERQPQATVQLDVHFIDAVKIGEFVESKCRVVRRTRSLIFMSGELVVGTRVVATANGVWKTLAKR
;
A
#
# COMPACT_ATOMS: atom_id res chain seq x y z
N MET A 1 19.50 36.96 -29.67
CA MET A 1 19.47 37.73 -28.41
C MET A 1 19.67 36.77 -27.25
N LYS A 2 20.81 36.85 -26.56
CA LYS A 2 21.16 36.03 -25.40
C LYS A 2 20.60 36.68 -24.15
N ASN A 3 19.93 35.91 -23.31
CA ASN A 3 19.42 36.35 -22.00
C ASN A 3 20.51 36.06 -20.95
N PRO A 4 21.02 37.02 -20.21
CA PRO A 4 22.04 36.82 -19.21
C PRO A 4 21.44 36.58 -17.82
N GLY A 5 21.93 35.51 -17.14
CA GLY A 5 22.21 35.48 -15.72
C GLY A 5 21.04 35.53 -14.75
N GLN A 6 20.66 34.35 -14.23
CA GLN A 6 20.09 34.28 -12.89
C GLN A 6 21.19 33.90 -11.89
N PRO A 7 21.30 34.60 -10.75
CA PRO A 7 22.24 34.24 -9.70
C PRO A 7 21.77 33.00 -8.94
N GLY A 8 22.73 32.11 -8.68
CA GLY A 8 22.51 30.89 -7.91
C GLY A 8 22.03 31.19 -6.50
N GLY A 9 20.88 30.66 -6.16
CA GLY A 9 20.38 30.60 -4.78
C GLY A 9 21.24 29.64 -3.94
N PRO A 10 21.35 29.87 -2.61
CA PRO A 10 22.20 29.06 -1.74
C PRO A 10 21.70 27.61 -1.70
N ALA A 11 22.65 26.66 -1.79
CA ALA A 11 22.41 25.25 -1.59
C ALA A 11 21.76 25.04 -0.22
N ALA A 12 20.51 24.59 -0.21
CA ALA A 12 19.84 24.17 0.99
C ALA A 12 20.60 22.97 1.55
N GLY A 13 21.17 23.12 2.75
CA GLY A 13 21.84 22.08 3.48
C GLY A 13 20.90 20.88 3.66
N GLY A 14 21.25 19.77 3.03
CA GLY A 14 20.56 18.50 3.18
C GLY A 14 20.80 17.92 4.57
N GLY A 15 19.93 18.24 5.52
CA GLY A 15 19.76 17.40 6.68
C GLY A 15 19.25 16.07 6.19
N SER A 16 20.06 15.00 6.28
CA SER A 16 19.64 13.63 6.04
C SER A 16 18.52 13.31 7.02
N ALA A 17 17.27 13.51 6.61
CA ALA A 17 16.13 12.98 7.34
C ALA A 17 16.34 11.47 7.42
N VAL A 18 16.43 10.94 8.65
CA VAL A 18 16.59 9.50 8.89
C VAL A 18 15.44 8.80 8.17
N ARG A 19 15.79 8.07 7.11
CA ARG A 19 14.80 7.33 6.34
C ARG A 19 14.21 6.25 7.24
N PHE A 20 12.88 6.15 7.26
CA PHE A 20 12.20 5.10 8.02
C PHE A 20 12.69 3.72 7.56
N ASP A 21 13.12 2.90 8.52
CA ASP A 21 13.55 1.53 8.29
C ASP A 21 12.47 0.56 8.80
N PRO A 22 11.70 -0.05 7.88
CA PRO A 22 10.64 -0.99 8.27
C PRO A 22 11.18 -2.21 9.01
N ALA A 23 12.36 -2.72 8.66
CA ALA A 23 12.93 -3.91 9.29
C ALA A 23 13.29 -3.63 10.75
N ALA A 24 13.89 -2.46 11.05
CA ALA A 24 14.16 -2.02 12.41
C ALA A 24 12.88 -1.80 13.23
N ALA A 25 11.74 -1.55 12.56
CA ALA A 25 10.42 -1.42 13.19
C ALA A 25 9.65 -2.76 13.28
N GLY A 26 10.31 -3.89 13.01
CA GLY A 26 9.75 -5.23 13.16
C GLY A 26 8.85 -5.67 12.01
N TRP A 27 9.00 -5.07 10.83
CA TRP A 27 8.35 -5.50 9.60
C TRP A 27 9.25 -6.45 8.80
N GLU A 28 8.65 -7.44 8.17
CA GLU A 28 9.33 -8.39 7.29
C GLU A 28 8.97 -8.08 5.84
N PRO A 29 9.96 -8.01 4.92
CA PRO A 29 9.68 -7.80 3.53
C PRO A 29 9.06 -9.07 2.93
N TYR A 30 8.07 -8.89 2.05
CA TYR A 30 7.58 -9.96 1.22
C TYR A 30 7.37 -9.49 -0.22
N SER A 31 7.51 -10.40 -1.14
CA SER A 31 7.29 -10.16 -2.56
C SER A 31 6.79 -11.44 -3.23
N ASP A 32 6.03 -11.24 -4.29
CA ASP A 32 5.66 -12.31 -5.21
C ASP A 32 6.35 -12.07 -6.56
N ASP A 33 6.39 -13.08 -7.40
CA ASP A 33 6.80 -12.93 -8.78
C ASP A 33 5.84 -12.03 -9.57
N GLY A 34 6.31 -11.47 -10.66
CA GLY A 34 5.50 -10.64 -11.55
C GLY A 34 5.24 -9.23 -11.03
N PHE A 35 4.00 -8.75 -11.14
CA PHE A 35 3.67 -7.35 -10.89
C PHE A 35 3.96 -6.88 -9.46
N ILE A 36 3.67 -7.71 -8.46
CA ILE A 36 3.96 -7.38 -7.05
C ILE A 36 5.47 -7.28 -6.83
N GLY A 37 6.28 -8.11 -7.48
CA GLY A 37 7.74 -7.99 -7.44
C GLY A 37 8.26 -6.68 -8.02
N LEU A 38 7.62 -6.16 -9.07
CA LEU A 38 8.00 -4.87 -9.68
C LEU A 38 7.77 -3.68 -8.75
N ILE A 39 6.65 -3.67 -8.03
CA ILE A 39 6.28 -2.57 -7.12
C ILE A 39 6.80 -2.74 -5.71
N GLY A 40 7.19 -3.96 -5.31
CA GLY A 40 7.67 -4.29 -3.97
C GLY A 40 9.10 -3.80 -3.66
N PRO A 41 9.66 -4.18 -2.50
CA PRO A 41 9.04 -5.08 -1.54
C PRO A 41 7.82 -4.45 -0.84
N LEU A 42 6.82 -5.27 -0.60
CA LEU A 42 5.80 -4.96 0.38
C LEU A 42 6.28 -5.47 1.76
N TRP A 43 5.63 -5.02 2.80
CA TRP A 43 6.01 -5.36 4.17
C TRP A 43 4.84 -6.00 4.91
N MET A 44 5.14 -6.96 5.77
CA MET A 44 4.15 -7.56 6.65
C MET A 44 4.67 -7.66 8.07
N ARG A 45 3.76 -7.62 9.03
CA ARG A 45 4.06 -7.82 10.46
C ARG A 45 2.93 -8.62 11.09
N ARG A 46 3.28 -9.60 11.90
CA ARG A 46 2.29 -10.40 12.63
C ARG A 46 1.55 -9.55 13.66
N SER A 47 0.24 -9.72 13.74
CA SER A 47 -0.65 -9.07 14.71
C SER A 47 -1.69 -10.07 15.21
N GLY A 48 -1.41 -10.73 16.33
CA GLY A 48 -2.21 -11.86 16.82
C GLY A 48 -2.22 -13.01 15.82
N ASP A 49 -3.41 -13.45 15.42
CA ASP A 49 -3.61 -14.52 14.42
C ASP A 49 -3.66 -14.02 12.97
N SER A 50 -3.38 -12.73 12.74
CA SER A 50 -3.42 -12.08 11.43
C SER A 50 -2.11 -11.38 11.12
N TYR A 51 -2.09 -10.68 9.98
CA TYR A 51 -0.97 -9.86 9.54
C TYR A 51 -1.43 -8.44 9.20
N LEU A 52 -0.58 -7.49 9.52
CA LEU A 52 -0.62 -6.13 9.00
C LEU A 52 0.23 -6.07 7.74
N TYR A 53 -0.16 -5.22 6.81
CA TYR A 53 0.55 -5.02 5.54
C TYR A 53 0.91 -3.56 5.37
N ALA A 54 2.05 -3.31 4.72
CA ALA A 54 2.54 -1.97 4.46
C ALA A 54 3.38 -1.91 3.19
N PHE A 55 3.66 -0.70 2.71
CA PHE A 55 4.75 -0.44 1.78
C PHE A 55 5.47 0.86 2.12
N LEU A 56 6.76 0.91 1.83
CA LEU A 56 7.54 2.13 1.86
C LEU A 56 7.42 2.80 0.49
N ALA A 57 6.98 4.06 0.47
CA ALA A 57 6.89 4.83 -0.76
C ALA A 57 8.29 5.14 -1.30
N GLU A 58 8.64 4.49 -2.39
CA GLU A 58 9.93 4.63 -3.07
C GLU A 58 9.79 5.45 -4.35
N ASP A 59 10.92 5.88 -4.88
CA ASP A 59 10.97 6.74 -6.07
C ASP A 59 10.23 6.13 -7.28
N LYS A 60 10.30 4.81 -7.48
CA LYS A 60 9.56 4.10 -8.54
C LYS A 60 8.03 4.22 -8.45
N HIS A 61 7.49 4.66 -7.33
CA HIS A 61 6.05 4.79 -7.10
C HIS A 61 5.49 6.18 -7.44
N HIS A 62 6.35 7.17 -7.78
CA HIS A 62 5.91 8.54 -7.97
C HIS A 62 5.13 8.74 -9.28
N ASN A 63 4.23 9.71 -9.26
CA ASN A 63 3.57 10.27 -10.43
C ASN A 63 4.28 11.56 -10.88
N ARG A 64 3.75 12.23 -11.91
CA ARG A 64 4.33 13.49 -12.43
C ARG A 64 4.42 14.62 -11.39
N ARG A 65 3.67 14.53 -10.29
CA ARG A 65 3.66 15.53 -9.20
C ARG A 65 4.64 15.19 -8.08
N GLY A 66 5.39 14.10 -8.19
CA GLY A 66 6.35 13.65 -7.18
C GLY A 66 5.72 13.01 -5.94
N VAL A 67 4.45 12.62 -5.99
CA VAL A 67 3.75 11.84 -4.94
C VAL A 67 3.39 10.46 -5.46
N VAL A 68 3.07 9.53 -4.56
CA VAL A 68 2.71 8.16 -4.95
C VAL A 68 1.54 8.17 -5.94
N GLN A 69 1.70 7.42 -7.01
CA GLN A 69 0.70 7.26 -8.06
C GLN A 69 -0.51 6.49 -7.53
N GLY A 70 -1.73 6.96 -7.86
CA GLY A 70 -2.97 6.38 -7.35
C GLY A 70 -3.13 4.88 -7.66
N GLY A 71 -2.63 4.42 -8.83
CA GLY A 71 -2.61 2.99 -9.15
C GLY A 71 -1.76 2.16 -8.19
N MET A 72 -0.69 2.70 -7.62
CA MET A 72 0.08 2.02 -6.56
C MET A 72 -0.78 1.85 -5.29
N LEU A 73 -1.52 2.89 -4.90
CA LEU A 73 -2.42 2.80 -3.73
C LEU A 73 -3.56 1.80 -3.99
N MET A 74 -4.12 1.75 -5.21
CA MET A 74 -5.12 0.74 -5.58
C MET A 74 -4.54 -0.67 -5.54
N THR A 75 -3.35 -0.87 -6.09
CA THR A 75 -2.66 -2.17 -6.07
C THR A 75 -2.39 -2.63 -4.66
N PHE A 76 -1.92 -1.71 -3.80
CA PHE A 76 -1.66 -2.04 -2.41
C PHE A 76 -2.96 -2.32 -1.64
N ALA A 77 -4.05 -1.59 -1.90
CA ALA A 77 -5.37 -1.87 -1.33
C ALA A 77 -5.86 -3.27 -1.73
N ASP A 78 -5.84 -3.59 -3.03
CA ASP A 78 -6.24 -4.92 -3.52
C ASP A 78 -5.41 -6.03 -2.88
N ARG A 79 -4.08 -5.87 -2.87
CA ARG A 79 -3.18 -6.89 -2.33
C ARG A 79 -3.36 -7.09 -0.84
N SER A 80 -3.36 -6.02 -0.04
CA SER A 80 -3.45 -6.10 1.42
C SER A 80 -4.82 -6.60 1.89
N MET A 81 -5.90 -6.12 1.28
CA MET A 81 -7.25 -6.58 1.56
C MET A 81 -7.45 -8.02 1.09
N GLY A 82 -6.92 -8.40 -0.07
CA GLY A 82 -6.94 -9.76 -0.58
C GLY A 82 -6.20 -10.74 0.34
N MET A 83 -5.03 -10.37 0.86
CA MET A 83 -4.29 -11.19 1.83
C MET A 83 -5.05 -11.32 3.16
N THR A 84 -5.61 -10.22 3.68
CA THR A 84 -6.46 -10.25 4.89
C THR A 84 -7.67 -11.16 4.69
N CYS A 85 -8.32 -11.05 3.53
CA CYS A 85 -9.45 -11.90 3.13
C CYS A 85 -9.03 -13.38 3.05
N TRP A 86 -7.88 -13.68 2.47
CA TRP A 86 -7.37 -15.04 2.30
C TRP A 86 -7.12 -15.73 3.64
N TYR A 87 -6.53 -15.03 4.62
CA TYR A 87 -6.38 -15.57 5.97
C TYR A 87 -7.75 -15.80 6.64
N ALA A 88 -8.68 -14.87 6.53
CA ALA A 88 -10.02 -14.99 7.08
C ALA A 88 -10.86 -16.09 6.38
N ASN A 89 -10.49 -16.46 5.15
CA ASN A 89 -11.14 -17.51 4.35
C ASN A 89 -10.41 -18.86 4.40
N GLU A 90 -9.71 -19.14 5.49
CA GLU A 90 -9.00 -20.41 5.70
C GLU A 90 -8.03 -20.74 4.55
N ARG A 91 -7.45 -19.71 3.94
CA ARG A 91 -6.51 -19.78 2.81
C ARG A 91 -7.08 -20.46 1.56
N GLN A 92 -8.40 -20.38 1.36
CA GLN A 92 -9.02 -20.90 0.15
C GLN A 92 -8.72 -19.98 -1.05
N PRO A 93 -8.65 -20.54 -2.26
CA PRO A 93 -8.50 -19.77 -3.48
C PRO A 93 -9.61 -18.72 -3.60
N GLN A 94 -9.25 -17.51 -4.02
CA GLN A 94 -10.19 -16.42 -4.16
C GLN A 94 -9.79 -15.48 -5.29
N ALA A 95 -10.72 -14.66 -5.74
CA ALA A 95 -10.48 -13.60 -6.71
C ALA A 95 -11.22 -12.34 -6.32
N THR A 96 -10.61 -11.20 -6.58
CA THR A 96 -11.23 -9.89 -6.43
C THR A 96 -12.35 -9.75 -7.46
N VAL A 97 -13.54 -9.41 -7.00
CA VAL A 97 -14.72 -9.15 -7.86
C VAL A 97 -14.90 -7.66 -8.06
N GLN A 98 -14.68 -6.90 -6.99
CA GLN A 98 -14.85 -5.46 -6.96
C GLN A 98 -13.86 -4.85 -5.97
N LEU A 99 -13.35 -3.67 -6.32
CA LEU A 99 -12.59 -2.82 -5.43
C LEU A 99 -12.90 -1.36 -5.75
N ASP A 100 -13.42 -0.63 -4.78
CA ASP A 100 -13.61 0.82 -4.81
C ASP A 100 -12.59 1.47 -3.91
N VAL A 101 -11.88 2.48 -4.41
CA VAL A 101 -10.88 3.25 -3.66
C VAL A 101 -11.17 4.73 -3.76
N HIS A 102 -11.26 5.39 -2.61
CA HIS A 102 -11.29 6.85 -2.52
C HIS A 102 -9.91 7.35 -2.08
N PHE A 103 -9.31 8.19 -2.91
CA PHE A 103 -8.05 8.87 -2.59
C PHE A 103 -8.36 10.11 -1.76
N ILE A 104 -7.90 10.12 -0.50
CA ILE A 104 -8.21 11.16 0.48
C ILE A 104 -7.10 12.19 0.55
N ASP A 105 -5.84 11.73 0.58
CA ASP A 105 -4.67 12.60 0.69
C ASP A 105 -3.47 12.03 -0.07
N ALA A 106 -2.51 12.90 -0.40
CA ALA A 106 -1.31 12.51 -1.11
C ALA A 106 -0.32 11.79 -0.20
N VAL A 107 0.34 10.76 -0.74
CA VAL A 107 1.45 10.08 -0.09
C VAL A 107 2.76 10.57 -0.71
N LYS A 108 3.68 11.06 0.12
CA LYS A 108 5.02 11.51 -0.31
C LYS A 108 5.98 10.34 -0.40
N ILE A 109 6.97 10.47 -1.27
CA ILE A 109 8.08 9.51 -1.32
C ILE A 109 8.83 9.52 0.01
N GLY A 110 9.14 8.33 0.53
CA GLY A 110 9.73 8.12 1.86
C GLY A 110 8.71 7.86 2.97
N GLU A 111 7.41 8.11 2.75
CA GLU A 111 6.38 7.78 3.73
C GLU A 111 6.09 6.27 3.76
N PHE A 112 5.77 5.77 4.94
CA PHE A 112 5.39 4.37 5.17
C PHE A 112 3.88 4.25 5.27
N VAL A 113 3.28 3.49 4.35
CA VAL A 113 1.83 3.34 4.22
C VAL A 113 1.42 1.98 4.79
N GLU A 114 0.58 2.00 5.79
CA GLU A 114 -0.01 0.79 6.40
C GLU A 114 -1.45 0.58 5.93
N SER A 115 -1.85 -0.68 5.86
CA SER A 115 -3.23 -1.08 5.54
C SER A 115 -3.94 -1.56 6.80
N LYS A 116 -5.08 -0.93 7.12
CA LYS A 116 -5.99 -1.31 8.22
C LYS A 116 -7.26 -1.90 7.62
N CYS A 117 -7.28 -3.21 7.42
CA CYS A 117 -8.35 -3.92 6.75
C CYS A 117 -9.14 -4.81 7.71
N ARG A 118 -10.42 -4.99 7.43
CA ARG A 118 -11.29 -5.89 8.16
C ARG A 118 -12.31 -6.56 7.25
N VAL A 119 -12.71 -7.77 7.62
CA VAL A 119 -13.87 -8.44 7.04
C VAL A 119 -15.13 -7.75 7.59
N VAL A 120 -15.99 -7.26 6.70
CA VAL A 120 -17.32 -6.72 7.06
C VAL A 120 -18.33 -7.86 7.18
N ARG A 121 -18.31 -8.77 6.19
CA ARG A 121 -19.18 -9.95 6.17
C ARG A 121 -18.59 -11.05 5.30
N ARG A 122 -18.72 -12.28 5.76
CA ARG A 122 -18.46 -13.51 4.99
C ARG A 122 -19.79 -14.20 4.72
N THR A 123 -20.00 -14.62 3.48
CA THR A 123 -21.05 -15.54 3.04
C THR A 123 -20.45 -16.85 2.56
N ARG A 124 -21.24 -17.76 2.02
CA ARG A 124 -20.73 -19.02 1.47
C ARG A 124 -19.72 -18.84 0.33
N SER A 125 -19.87 -17.80 -0.49
CA SER A 125 -19.06 -17.60 -1.69
C SER A 125 -18.49 -16.19 -1.85
N LEU A 126 -18.93 -15.22 -1.06
CA LEU A 126 -18.48 -13.83 -1.13
C LEU A 126 -18.01 -13.34 0.23
N ILE A 127 -16.97 -12.51 0.22
CA ILE A 127 -16.42 -11.86 1.40
C ILE A 127 -16.36 -10.37 1.12
N PHE A 128 -17.02 -9.59 1.96
CA PHE A 128 -17.09 -8.14 1.90
C PHE A 128 -16.03 -7.58 2.85
N MET A 129 -15.22 -6.68 2.33
CA MET A 129 -14.08 -6.10 3.03
C MET A 129 -14.19 -4.58 3.06
N SER A 130 -13.67 -3.99 4.13
CA SER A 130 -13.46 -2.54 4.24
C SER A 130 -12.07 -2.28 4.79
N GLY A 131 -11.43 -1.18 4.37
CA GLY A 131 -10.10 -0.84 4.84
C GLY A 131 -9.75 0.61 4.63
N GLU A 132 -8.70 1.01 5.33
CA GLU A 132 -8.05 2.31 5.20
C GLU A 132 -6.57 2.12 4.92
N LEU A 133 -6.01 2.95 4.07
CA LEU A 133 -4.57 3.13 3.94
C LEU A 133 -4.17 4.36 4.74
N VAL A 134 -3.16 4.21 5.60
CA VAL A 134 -2.77 5.27 6.53
C VAL A 134 -1.26 5.51 6.53
N VAL A 135 -0.87 6.76 6.76
CA VAL A 135 0.51 7.15 7.09
C VAL A 135 0.48 7.67 8.53
N GLY A 136 0.95 6.86 9.47
CA GLY A 136 0.78 7.15 10.89
C GLY A 136 -0.70 7.18 11.28
N THR A 137 -1.21 8.38 11.62
CA THR A 137 -2.63 8.60 11.94
C THR A 137 -3.44 9.20 10.79
N ARG A 138 -2.77 9.60 9.70
CA ARG A 138 -3.38 10.27 8.55
C ARG A 138 -3.95 9.24 7.57
N VAL A 139 -5.26 9.27 7.33
CA VAL A 139 -5.90 8.45 6.30
C VAL A 139 -5.58 9.03 4.93
N VAL A 140 -5.00 8.22 4.05
CA VAL A 140 -4.61 8.62 2.69
C VAL A 140 -5.51 8.02 1.63
N ALA A 141 -6.15 6.89 1.93
CA ALA A 141 -7.20 6.31 1.09
C ALA A 141 -8.14 5.46 1.93
N THR A 142 -9.38 5.32 1.46
CA THR A 142 -10.34 4.32 1.96
C THR A 142 -10.68 3.35 0.84
N ALA A 143 -10.96 2.10 1.18
CA ALA A 143 -11.30 1.08 0.22
C ALA A 143 -12.41 0.16 0.71
N ASN A 144 -13.29 -0.25 -0.21
CA ASN A 144 -14.27 -1.30 -0.01
C ASN A 144 -14.15 -2.30 -1.16
N GLY A 145 -14.30 -3.57 -0.88
CA GLY A 145 -14.17 -4.58 -1.91
C GLY A 145 -14.91 -5.86 -1.62
N VAL A 146 -15.06 -6.67 -2.66
CA VAL A 146 -15.73 -7.98 -2.62
C VAL A 146 -14.80 -9.01 -3.24
N TRP A 147 -14.58 -10.09 -2.52
CA TRP A 147 -13.82 -11.25 -2.97
C TRP A 147 -14.73 -12.46 -3.09
N LYS A 148 -14.54 -13.23 -4.15
CA LYS A 148 -15.25 -14.49 -4.38
C LYS A 148 -14.33 -15.65 -4.02
N THR A 149 -14.81 -16.55 -3.16
CA THR A 149 -14.17 -17.85 -2.92
C THR A 149 -14.32 -18.71 -4.17
N LEU A 150 -13.22 -19.26 -4.64
CA LEU A 150 -13.18 -20.14 -5.81
C LEU A 150 -13.23 -21.60 -5.37
N ALA A 151 -13.78 -22.47 -6.22
CA ALA A 151 -13.71 -23.90 -5.99
C ALA A 151 -12.25 -24.38 -6.00
N LYS A 152 -11.89 -25.29 -5.10
CA LYS A 152 -10.62 -26.00 -5.20
C LYS A 152 -10.65 -26.82 -6.49
N ARG A 153 -9.65 -26.59 -7.34
CA ARG A 153 -9.40 -27.45 -8.50
C ARG A 153 -8.77 -28.76 -8.04
#